data_8e69af33cf9e2a7dfcc2b81a770eae4e
#
_entry.id   8e69af33cf9e2a7dfcc2b81a770eae4e
#
_cell.length_a   1.000
_cell.length_b   1.000
_cell.length_c   1.000
_cell.angle_alpha   90.00
_cell.angle_beta   90.00
_cell.angle_gamma   90.00
#
_symmetry.space_group_name_H-M   'P 1'
#
loop_
_entity.id
_entity.type
_entity.pdbx_description
1 polymer ?
#
loop_
_entity_poly.entity_id
_entity_poly.type
_entity_poly.pdbx_seq_one_letter_code
_entity_poly.pdbx_strand_id
1 'polypeptide(L)'
;EMSNSAVLANQKLNNGFELWNEPLVDAQHLIAMQKACAAVKDEFSNYSARFNTPAKLNNFTLTFDEIDKLAEQIALIKAIAEYVTFKTDCANNVSYLSNIEFIDLGANFKQKLEAAKDEFRSARDSILTGTSGDAAAQKVNAALEKVKEEYIGIYFEEHKKKRLDIDDAKRRGKLQESSVLANLRKLRGVEILSAAKLTKIEQDMANLKVCYELTPTELKTTHICPHCHYNLGDQVPNVAGQLDNLDIRIDDLMTEWTQTLLNTISDPIVASQEEYLSAEQQKAIDDFIASGTLPKRVDDFFIKAIPALLKGFEPVVVDAKDLMDKLTKLPPMDEVSFKQKLNELIAGYTKGKDEGKLRIIVK
;
A
#
# COMPACT_ATOMS: atom_id res chain seq x y z
N GLU A 1 -1.39 10.15 50.48
CA GLU A 1 -2.18 9.50 49.38
C GLU A 1 -2.42 10.47 48.22
N MET A 2 -2.95 11.68 48.43
CA MET A 2 -3.19 12.68 47.38
C MET A 2 -1.92 13.06 46.62
N SER A 3 -0.77 13.20 47.31
CA SER A 3 0.51 13.50 46.67
C SER A 3 0.96 12.39 45.70
N ASN A 4 0.77 11.13 46.07
CA ASN A 4 1.11 9.98 45.22
C ASN A 4 0.16 9.85 44.01
N SER A 5 -1.12 10.14 44.20
CA SER A 5 -2.07 10.17 43.10
C SER A 5 -1.79 11.27 42.09
N ALA A 6 -1.35 12.44 42.54
CA ALA A 6 -0.95 13.54 41.69
C ALA A 6 0.34 13.25 40.91
N VAL A 7 1.30 12.59 41.53
CA VAL A 7 2.57 12.16 40.87
C VAL A 7 2.26 11.09 39.82
N LEU A 8 1.41 10.11 40.13
CA LEU A 8 0.97 9.08 39.18
C LEU A 8 0.18 9.67 38.02
N ALA A 9 -0.71 10.63 38.28
CA ALA A 9 -1.44 11.35 37.24
C ALA A 9 -0.49 12.12 36.34
N ASN A 10 0.49 12.82 36.93
CA ASN A 10 1.51 13.56 36.18
C ASN A 10 2.41 12.66 35.32
N GLN A 11 2.82 11.49 35.85
CA GLN A 11 3.55 10.50 35.06
C GLN A 11 2.73 9.95 33.90
N LYS A 12 1.47 9.63 34.11
CA LYS A 12 0.55 9.17 33.05
C LYS A 12 0.28 10.24 32.01
N LEU A 13 0.20 11.51 32.41
CA LEU A 13 0.07 12.64 31.51
C LEU A 13 1.34 12.86 30.67
N ASN A 14 2.52 12.72 31.28
CA ASN A 14 3.82 12.91 30.59
C ASN A 14 4.19 11.72 29.69
N ASN A 15 3.70 10.51 29.97
CA ASN A 15 3.86 9.34 29.09
C ASN A 15 2.93 9.38 27.86
N GLY A 16 2.47 10.54 27.57
CA GLY A 16 2.05 11.08 26.31
C GLY A 16 1.10 10.22 25.50
N PHE A 17 -0.12 10.49 25.72
CA PHE A 17 -1.13 10.17 24.77
C PHE A 17 -1.46 11.47 24.02
N GLU A 18 -0.75 11.73 22.96
CA GLU A 18 -1.12 12.80 22.03
C GLU A 18 -2.30 12.32 21.21
N LEU A 19 -3.49 12.56 21.70
CA LEU A 19 -4.70 12.28 20.97
C LEU A 19 -4.82 13.32 19.86
N TRP A 20 -4.62 12.91 18.61
CA TRP A 20 -4.78 13.78 17.44
C TRP A 20 -3.98 15.10 17.54
N ASN A 21 -2.74 15.03 17.98
CA ASN A 21 -1.85 16.20 18.17
C ASN A 21 -2.38 17.29 19.13
N GLU A 22 -3.39 16.96 19.94
CA GLU A 22 -3.80 17.86 21.02
C GLU A 22 -2.92 17.62 22.24
N PRO A 23 -2.44 18.69 22.91
CA PRO A 23 -1.77 18.58 24.20
C PRO A 23 -2.73 17.88 25.16
N LEU A 24 -2.22 16.88 25.86
CA LEU A 24 -2.96 15.92 26.68
C LEU A 24 -3.85 16.50 27.77
N VAL A 25 -3.35 17.49 28.37
CA VAL A 25 -4.02 18.42 29.27
C VAL A 25 -3.34 19.73 28.99
N ASP A 26 -4.08 20.77 28.82
CA ASP A 26 -3.54 22.11 28.78
C ASP A 26 -2.50 22.24 29.91
N ALA A 27 -1.30 22.68 29.58
CA ALA A 27 -0.22 22.89 30.55
C ALA A 27 -0.71 23.69 31.78
N GLN A 28 -1.72 24.55 31.59
CA GLN A 28 -2.38 25.30 32.64
C GLN A 28 -3.10 24.39 33.66
N HIS A 29 -3.76 23.33 33.24
CA HIS A 29 -4.41 22.36 34.12
C HIS A 29 -3.40 21.57 34.95
N LEU A 30 -2.28 21.18 34.33
CA LEU A 30 -1.19 20.49 35.05
C LEU A 30 -0.57 21.39 36.13
N ILE A 31 -0.30 22.65 35.78
CA ILE A 31 0.22 23.64 36.70
C ILE A 31 -0.78 23.92 37.85
N ALA A 32 -2.08 24.02 37.49
CA ALA A 32 -3.13 24.21 38.48
C ALA A 32 -3.21 23.02 39.47
N MET A 33 -3.14 21.78 38.95
CA MET A 33 -3.09 20.57 39.79
C MET A 33 -1.88 20.54 40.71
N GLN A 34 -0.68 20.84 40.20
CA GLN A 34 0.53 20.89 41.02
C GLN A 34 0.43 21.91 42.14
N LYS A 35 -0.11 23.12 41.83
CA LYS A 35 -0.34 24.17 42.84
C LYS A 35 -1.37 23.76 43.88
N ALA A 36 -2.48 23.11 43.43
CA ALA A 36 -3.52 22.63 44.33
C ALA A 36 -2.99 21.54 45.28
N CYS A 37 -2.18 20.59 44.77
CA CYS A 37 -1.54 19.56 45.59
C CYS A 37 -0.56 20.14 46.61
N ALA A 38 0.23 21.13 46.23
CA ALA A 38 1.14 21.82 47.11
C ALA A 38 0.38 22.58 48.22
N ALA A 39 -0.66 23.32 47.85
CA ALA A 39 -1.48 24.06 48.79
C ALA A 39 -2.19 23.14 49.80
N VAL A 40 -2.75 22.00 49.36
CA VAL A 40 -3.33 21.00 50.26
C VAL A 40 -2.28 20.45 51.24
N LYS A 41 -1.08 20.14 50.74
CA LYS A 41 0.04 19.68 51.59
C LYS A 41 0.45 20.71 52.62
N ASP A 42 0.55 21.98 52.20
CA ASP A 42 0.93 23.06 53.09
C ASP A 42 -0.14 23.31 54.19
N GLU A 43 -1.43 23.26 53.79
CA GLU A 43 -2.53 23.37 54.75
C GLU A 43 -2.56 22.21 55.75
N PHE A 44 -2.33 20.97 55.30
CA PHE A 44 -2.21 19.84 56.22
C PHE A 44 -1.03 19.99 57.20
N SER A 45 0.10 20.53 56.69
CA SER A 45 1.27 20.81 57.53
C SER A 45 0.95 21.90 58.55
N ASN A 46 0.26 22.96 58.16
CA ASN A 46 -0.17 24.02 59.03
C ASN A 46 -1.14 23.51 60.10
N TYR A 47 -2.11 22.66 59.74
CA TYR A 47 -3.04 22.04 60.68
C TYR A 47 -2.30 21.15 61.67
N SER A 48 -1.39 20.30 61.19
CA SER A 48 -0.58 19.47 62.07
C SER A 48 0.24 20.29 63.05
N ALA A 49 0.82 21.40 62.66
CA ALA A 49 1.51 22.32 63.54
C ALA A 49 0.62 23.03 64.53
N ARG A 50 -0.61 23.40 64.10
CA ARG A 50 -1.62 24.08 64.94
C ARG A 50 -2.24 23.15 66.00
N PHE A 51 -2.36 21.85 65.73
CA PHE A 51 -3.07 20.88 66.54
C PHE A 51 -2.20 19.75 67.08
N ASN A 52 -0.91 19.91 67.15
CA ASN A 52 0.01 18.89 67.62
C ASN A 52 0.01 18.68 69.13
N THR A 53 -0.82 19.38 69.88
CA THR A 53 -1.01 19.22 71.30
C THR A 53 -2.49 19.21 71.69
N PRO A 54 -2.91 18.51 72.76
CA PRO A 54 -4.30 18.50 73.18
C PRO A 54 -4.88 19.91 73.48
N ALA A 55 -4.04 20.79 74.00
CA ALA A 55 -4.50 22.14 74.30
C ALA A 55 -4.77 22.98 73.02
N LYS A 56 -4.05 22.73 71.95
CA LYS A 56 -4.33 23.35 70.62
C LYS A 56 -5.55 22.74 69.94
N LEU A 57 -5.81 21.45 70.10
CA LEU A 57 -7.00 20.80 69.60
C LEU A 57 -8.29 21.38 70.17
N ASN A 58 -8.29 21.79 71.42
CA ASN A 58 -9.45 22.40 72.07
C ASN A 58 -9.85 23.78 71.50
N ASN A 59 -8.90 24.44 70.80
CA ASN A 59 -9.10 25.77 70.20
C ASN A 59 -9.18 25.70 68.68
N PHE A 60 -9.61 24.57 68.14
CA PHE A 60 -9.72 24.38 66.70
C PHE A 60 -10.86 25.22 66.12
N THR A 61 -10.51 26.19 65.31
CA THR A 61 -11.44 26.91 64.46
C THR A 61 -10.87 26.97 63.06
N LEU A 62 -11.53 26.30 62.13
CA LEU A 62 -11.36 26.52 60.67
C LEU A 62 -12.29 27.62 60.23
N THR A 63 -11.82 28.59 59.53
CA THR A 63 -12.68 29.55 58.88
C THR A 63 -13.37 28.90 57.68
N PHE A 64 -14.58 29.35 57.33
CA PHE A 64 -15.29 28.86 56.19
C PHE A 64 -14.48 29.05 54.90
N ASP A 65 -13.77 30.18 54.74
CA ASP A 65 -12.90 30.47 53.58
C ASP A 65 -11.74 29.47 53.45
N GLU A 66 -11.17 28.96 54.56
CA GLU A 66 -10.13 27.93 54.54
C GLU A 66 -10.66 26.59 54.07
N ILE A 67 -11.92 26.24 54.52
CA ILE A 67 -12.61 25.02 54.11
C ILE A 67 -12.98 25.06 52.64
N ASP A 68 -13.50 26.19 52.17
CA ASP A 68 -13.90 26.36 50.76
C ASP A 68 -12.74 26.25 49.82
N LYS A 69 -11.61 26.92 50.11
CA LYS A 69 -10.36 26.82 49.32
C LYS A 69 -9.85 25.38 49.29
N LEU A 70 -9.87 24.65 50.40
CA LEU A 70 -9.44 23.26 50.42
C LEU A 70 -10.39 22.37 49.59
N ALA A 71 -11.70 22.61 49.68
CA ALA A 71 -12.67 21.90 48.90
C ALA A 71 -12.51 22.10 47.40
N GLU A 72 -12.30 23.33 46.96
CA GLU A 72 -11.98 23.65 45.52
C GLU A 72 -10.74 22.92 45.03
N GLN A 73 -9.66 22.93 45.82
CA GLN A 73 -8.41 22.29 45.44
C GLN A 73 -8.58 20.75 45.37
N ILE A 74 -9.30 20.16 46.28
CA ILE A 74 -9.62 18.71 46.29
C ILE A 74 -10.45 18.36 45.05
N ALA A 75 -11.48 19.18 44.75
CA ALA A 75 -12.32 18.98 43.57
C ALA A 75 -11.51 19.00 42.26
N LEU A 76 -10.58 19.95 42.12
CA LEU A 76 -9.70 20.01 40.95
C LEU A 76 -8.81 18.76 40.81
N ILE A 77 -8.17 18.33 41.92
CA ILE A 77 -7.35 17.12 41.92
C ILE A 77 -8.18 15.88 41.51
N LYS A 78 -9.39 15.78 42.03
CA LYS A 78 -10.32 14.67 41.73
C LYS A 78 -10.71 14.70 40.24
N ALA A 79 -11.08 15.87 39.70
CA ALA A 79 -11.48 16.01 38.30
C ALA A 79 -10.33 15.62 37.35
N ILE A 80 -9.10 16.00 37.65
CA ILE A 80 -7.93 15.61 36.85
C ILE A 80 -7.64 14.11 36.96
N ALA A 81 -7.79 13.50 38.15
CA ALA A 81 -7.62 12.07 38.30
C ALA A 81 -8.68 11.28 37.50
N GLU A 82 -9.93 11.71 37.52
CA GLU A 82 -11.00 11.15 36.70
C GLU A 82 -10.73 11.29 35.21
N TYR A 83 -10.20 12.44 34.77
CA TYR A 83 -9.81 12.64 33.38
C TYR A 83 -8.70 11.69 32.93
N VAL A 84 -7.69 11.45 33.78
CA VAL A 84 -6.61 10.48 33.47
C VAL A 84 -7.16 9.07 33.33
N THR A 85 -8.11 8.68 34.19
CA THR A 85 -8.80 7.38 34.06
C THR A 85 -9.59 7.29 32.78
N PHE A 86 -10.42 8.28 32.48
CA PHE A 86 -11.16 8.39 31.21
C PHE A 86 -10.26 8.23 29.98
N LYS A 87 -9.12 8.92 29.93
CA LYS A 87 -8.14 8.78 28.83
C LYS A 87 -7.61 7.34 28.73
N THR A 88 -7.30 6.73 29.85
CA THR A 88 -6.80 5.35 29.88
C THR A 88 -7.85 4.39 29.34
N ASP A 89 -9.11 4.58 29.68
CA ASP A 89 -10.22 3.75 29.22
C ASP A 89 -10.51 3.91 27.74
N CYS A 90 -10.23 5.09 27.16
CA CYS A 90 -10.39 5.35 25.73
C CYS A 90 -9.13 5.01 24.92
N ALA A 91 -8.00 4.71 25.56
CA ALA A 91 -6.67 4.66 24.95
C ALA A 91 -6.56 3.72 23.74
N ASN A 92 -7.16 2.53 23.82
CA ASN A 92 -7.08 1.53 22.75
C ASN A 92 -7.77 2.01 21.46
N ASN A 93 -8.97 2.55 21.58
CA ASN A 93 -9.72 3.04 20.41
C ASN A 93 -9.08 4.30 19.82
N VAL A 94 -8.61 5.18 20.69
CA VAL A 94 -7.89 6.39 20.27
C VAL A 94 -6.61 6.04 19.51
N SER A 95 -5.78 5.13 20.06
CA SER A 95 -4.55 4.68 19.40
C SER A 95 -4.85 4.04 18.04
N TYR A 96 -5.90 3.23 17.97
CA TYR A 96 -6.31 2.63 16.71
C TYR A 96 -6.69 3.69 15.67
N LEU A 97 -7.56 4.64 16.04
CA LEU A 97 -8.04 5.69 15.14
C LEU A 97 -6.94 6.68 14.74
N SER A 98 -5.96 6.94 15.59
CA SER A 98 -4.80 7.77 15.27
C SER A 98 -3.95 7.18 14.14
N ASN A 99 -3.88 5.84 14.03
CA ASN A 99 -3.14 5.18 12.95
C ASN A 99 -3.83 5.29 11.58
N ILE A 100 -5.12 5.60 11.55
CA ILE A 100 -5.92 5.68 10.32
C ILE A 100 -6.34 7.09 9.96
N GLU A 101 -6.07 8.06 10.80
CA GLU A 101 -6.50 9.46 10.64
C GLU A 101 -6.09 10.08 9.31
N PHE A 102 -4.91 9.72 8.82
CA PHE A 102 -4.33 10.29 7.59
C PHE A 102 -4.70 9.52 6.32
N ILE A 103 -5.47 8.42 6.46
CA ILE A 103 -5.93 7.65 5.30
C ILE A 103 -7.14 8.34 4.69
N ASP A 104 -7.08 8.60 3.40
CA ASP A 104 -8.23 9.21 2.68
C ASP A 104 -9.32 8.14 2.43
N LEU A 105 -10.33 8.13 3.29
CA LEU A 105 -11.50 7.25 3.20
C LEU A 105 -12.77 8.00 2.77
N GLY A 106 -12.59 9.21 2.25
CA GLY A 106 -13.69 10.05 1.79
C GLY A 106 -14.32 10.94 2.87
N ALA A 107 -15.08 11.93 2.41
CA ALA A 107 -15.62 12.99 3.26
C ALA A 107 -16.54 12.48 4.38
N ASN A 108 -17.36 11.45 4.11
CA ASN A 108 -18.29 10.91 5.09
C ASN A 108 -17.56 10.27 6.29
N PHE A 109 -16.53 9.46 6.03
CA PHE A 109 -15.72 8.85 7.10
C PHE A 109 -15.00 9.93 7.91
N LYS A 110 -14.38 10.91 7.22
CA LYS A 110 -13.71 12.03 7.87
C LYS A 110 -14.64 12.81 8.79
N GLN A 111 -15.88 13.11 8.36
CA GLN A 111 -16.87 13.78 9.18
C GLN A 111 -17.22 13.00 10.46
N LYS A 112 -17.37 11.67 10.35
CA LYS A 112 -17.64 10.79 11.51
C LYS A 112 -16.45 10.74 12.48
N LEU A 113 -15.24 10.69 11.96
CA LEU A 113 -14.03 10.74 12.78
C LEU A 113 -13.93 12.06 13.53
N GLU A 114 -14.15 13.19 12.89
CA GLU A 114 -14.16 14.51 13.55
C GLU A 114 -15.28 14.61 14.59
N ALA A 115 -16.49 14.11 14.31
CA ALA A 115 -17.57 14.07 15.29
C ALA A 115 -17.19 13.23 16.53
N ALA A 116 -16.49 12.11 16.38
CA ALA A 116 -16.00 11.31 17.49
C ALA A 116 -14.89 12.02 18.29
N LYS A 117 -14.02 12.80 17.62
CA LYS A 117 -13.04 13.69 18.28
C LYS A 117 -13.73 14.77 19.11
N ASP A 118 -14.77 15.39 18.56
CA ASP A 118 -15.53 16.43 19.26
C ASP A 118 -16.26 15.85 20.50
N GLU A 119 -16.79 14.63 20.40
CA GLU A 119 -17.37 13.93 21.53
C GLU A 119 -16.33 13.68 22.64
N PHE A 120 -15.09 13.29 22.26
CA PHE A 120 -14.00 13.14 23.22
C PHE A 120 -13.62 14.47 23.88
N ARG A 121 -13.53 15.56 23.12
CA ARG A 121 -13.24 16.92 23.65
C ARG A 121 -14.32 17.38 24.61
N SER A 122 -15.58 17.21 24.24
CA SER A 122 -16.73 17.55 25.09
C SER A 122 -16.75 16.76 26.40
N ALA A 123 -16.39 15.46 26.32
CA ALA A 123 -16.29 14.62 27.52
C ALA A 123 -15.15 15.09 28.44
N ARG A 124 -13.98 15.43 27.89
CA ARG A 124 -12.86 16.05 28.63
C ARG A 124 -13.33 17.27 29.41
N ASP A 125 -13.96 18.21 28.73
CA ASP A 125 -14.37 19.48 29.33
C ASP A 125 -15.44 19.26 30.43
N SER A 126 -16.35 18.31 30.21
CA SER A 126 -17.37 17.94 31.20
C SER A 126 -16.75 17.29 32.45
N ILE A 127 -15.74 16.43 32.30
CA ILE A 127 -15.05 15.81 33.44
C ILE A 127 -14.30 16.86 34.26
N LEU A 128 -13.64 17.78 33.59
CA LEU A 128 -12.90 18.87 34.27
C LEU A 128 -13.84 19.84 35.02
N THR A 129 -15.13 19.83 34.69
CA THR A 129 -16.18 20.60 35.38
C THR A 129 -16.98 19.78 36.39
N GLY A 130 -16.62 18.51 36.63
CA GLY A 130 -17.15 17.68 37.71
C GLY A 130 -18.11 16.57 37.30
N THR A 131 -18.17 16.24 35.99
CA THR A 131 -18.90 15.04 35.50
C THR A 131 -18.13 13.77 35.80
N SER A 132 -18.79 12.63 36.02
CA SER A 132 -18.14 11.33 36.21
C SER A 132 -17.39 10.87 34.96
N GLY A 133 -16.11 10.53 35.10
CA GLY A 133 -15.25 10.02 34.04
C GLY A 133 -15.74 8.69 33.45
N ASP A 134 -16.27 7.77 34.25
CA ASP A 134 -16.74 6.45 33.81
C ASP A 134 -17.91 6.55 32.82
N ALA A 135 -18.90 7.38 33.10
CA ALA A 135 -20.06 7.58 32.24
C ALA A 135 -19.64 8.25 30.91
N ALA A 136 -18.72 9.19 30.97
CA ALA A 136 -18.15 9.83 29.80
C ALA A 136 -17.34 8.84 28.95
N ALA A 137 -16.53 7.98 29.57
CA ALA A 137 -15.72 6.98 28.86
C ALA A 137 -16.59 5.97 28.10
N GLN A 138 -17.69 5.50 28.69
CA GLN A 138 -18.62 4.58 28.03
C GLN A 138 -19.23 5.21 26.77
N LYS A 139 -19.69 6.45 26.86
CA LYS A 139 -20.29 7.19 25.73
C LYS A 139 -19.29 7.42 24.62
N VAL A 140 -18.10 7.90 24.95
CA VAL A 140 -17.04 8.18 23.99
C VAL A 140 -16.55 6.91 23.34
N ASN A 141 -16.27 5.85 24.11
CA ASN A 141 -15.85 4.57 23.54
C ASN A 141 -16.87 4.01 22.57
N ALA A 142 -18.18 4.14 22.86
CA ALA A 142 -19.21 3.74 21.92
C ALA A 142 -19.18 4.52 20.59
N ALA A 143 -18.85 5.80 20.63
CA ALA A 143 -18.69 6.62 19.43
C ALA A 143 -17.42 6.24 18.64
N LEU A 144 -16.29 6.08 19.32
CA LEU A 144 -15.02 5.66 18.72
C LEU A 144 -15.12 4.26 18.10
N GLU A 145 -15.78 3.31 18.77
CA GLU A 145 -15.97 1.95 18.26
C GLU A 145 -16.81 1.91 16.99
N LYS A 146 -17.83 2.74 16.86
CA LYS A 146 -18.61 2.87 15.62
C LYS A 146 -17.75 3.32 14.44
N VAL A 147 -16.86 4.29 14.64
CA VAL A 147 -15.95 4.75 13.58
C VAL A 147 -14.95 3.66 13.22
N LYS A 148 -14.44 2.94 14.22
CA LYS A 148 -13.54 1.80 14.02
C LYS A 148 -14.21 0.65 13.26
N GLU A 149 -15.45 0.30 13.60
CA GLU A 149 -16.22 -0.73 12.88
C GLU A 149 -16.45 -0.34 11.42
N GLU A 150 -16.73 0.93 11.14
CA GLU A 150 -16.87 1.42 9.77
C GLU A 150 -15.54 1.31 8.99
N TYR A 151 -14.44 1.71 9.62
CA TYR A 151 -13.11 1.52 9.03
C TYR A 151 -12.83 0.04 8.71
N ILE A 152 -13.10 -0.86 9.65
CA ILE A 152 -12.92 -2.31 9.47
C ILE A 152 -13.71 -2.80 8.26
N GLY A 153 -14.97 -2.35 8.12
CA GLY A 153 -15.79 -2.70 6.96
C GLY A 153 -15.20 -2.22 5.64
N ILE A 154 -14.80 -0.96 5.56
CA ILE A 154 -14.16 -0.37 4.38
C ILE A 154 -12.85 -1.10 4.05
N TYR A 155 -11.99 -1.28 5.04
CA TYR A 155 -10.72 -1.96 4.86
C TYR A 155 -10.88 -3.39 4.35
N PHE A 156 -11.78 -4.16 4.95
CA PHE A 156 -12.01 -5.56 4.62
C PHE A 156 -12.50 -5.73 3.17
N GLU A 157 -13.43 -4.88 2.74
CA GLU A 157 -13.92 -4.92 1.35
C GLU A 157 -12.85 -4.45 0.34
N GLU A 158 -12.06 -3.43 0.66
CA GLU A 158 -10.95 -3.03 -0.20
C GLU A 158 -9.84 -4.08 -0.25
N HIS A 159 -9.51 -4.71 0.88
CA HIS A 159 -8.56 -5.80 0.93
C HIS A 159 -8.96 -6.97 0.00
N LYS A 160 -10.24 -7.38 0.02
CA LYS A 160 -10.75 -8.40 -0.90
C LYS A 160 -10.59 -8.03 -2.37
N LYS A 161 -10.81 -6.77 -2.72
CA LYS A 161 -10.62 -6.30 -4.10
C LYS A 161 -9.15 -6.32 -4.54
N LYS A 162 -8.22 -6.22 -3.61
CA LYS A 162 -6.78 -6.07 -3.87
C LYS A 162 -5.97 -7.37 -3.67
N ARG A 163 -6.62 -8.44 -3.24
CA ARG A 163 -5.97 -9.73 -2.95
C ARG A 163 -6.71 -10.88 -3.61
N LEU A 164 -5.94 -11.85 -4.10
CA LEU A 164 -6.47 -13.08 -4.66
C LEU A 164 -7.03 -13.98 -3.55
N ASP A 165 -8.18 -14.57 -3.79
CA ASP A 165 -8.72 -15.64 -2.97
C ASP A 165 -8.05 -17.00 -3.27
N ILE A 166 -8.56 -18.08 -2.67
CA ILE A 166 -8.00 -19.43 -2.85
C ILE A 166 -8.09 -19.91 -4.30
N ASP A 167 -9.21 -19.66 -4.98
CA ASP A 167 -9.45 -20.16 -6.33
C ASP A 167 -8.69 -19.32 -7.36
N ASP A 168 -8.64 -18.03 -7.18
CA ASP A 168 -7.79 -17.12 -7.95
C ASP A 168 -6.30 -17.44 -7.78
N ALA A 169 -5.88 -17.80 -6.57
CA ALA A 169 -4.50 -18.24 -6.30
C ALA A 169 -4.16 -19.51 -7.08
N LYS A 170 -5.06 -20.49 -7.10
CA LYS A 170 -4.89 -21.72 -7.90
C LYS A 170 -4.84 -21.40 -9.40
N ARG A 171 -5.71 -20.49 -9.87
CA ARG A 171 -5.73 -20.05 -11.27
C ARG A 171 -4.43 -19.38 -11.66
N ARG A 172 -3.92 -18.46 -10.82
CA ARG A 172 -2.60 -17.84 -11.02
C ARG A 172 -1.49 -18.90 -11.12
N GLY A 173 -1.50 -19.90 -10.24
CA GLY A 173 -0.55 -21.02 -10.29
C GLY A 173 -0.61 -21.75 -11.64
N LYS A 174 -1.81 -22.09 -12.12
CA LYS A 174 -1.98 -22.73 -13.43
C LYS A 174 -1.44 -21.89 -14.59
N LEU A 175 -1.67 -20.56 -14.56
CA LEU A 175 -1.10 -19.65 -15.56
C LEU A 175 0.43 -19.64 -15.52
N GLN A 176 1.03 -19.58 -14.31
CA GLN A 176 2.48 -19.60 -14.12
C GLN A 176 3.15 -20.87 -14.64
N GLU A 177 2.46 -22.01 -14.55
CA GLU A 177 2.91 -23.33 -14.97
C GLU A 177 2.43 -23.71 -16.38
N SER A 178 1.72 -22.82 -17.05
CA SER A 178 1.17 -23.09 -18.40
C SER A 178 2.30 -23.38 -19.39
N SER A 179 2.04 -24.31 -20.33
CA SER A 179 2.97 -24.61 -21.41
C SER A 179 3.24 -23.41 -22.31
N VAL A 180 2.25 -22.53 -22.49
CA VAL A 180 2.37 -21.29 -23.27
C VAL A 180 3.42 -20.37 -22.64
N LEU A 181 3.27 -20.07 -21.35
CA LEU A 181 4.22 -19.22 -20.65
C LEU A 181 5.62 -19.85 -20.56
N ALA A 182 5.70 -21.17 -20.42
CA ALA A 182 6.98 -21.91 -20.44
C ALA A 182 7.68 -21.77 -21.80
N ASN A 183 6.94 -21.84 -22.91
CA ASN A 183 7.46 -21.63 -24.26
C ASN A 183 7.94 -20.17 -24.47
N LEU A 184 7.14 -19.19 -24.06
CA LEU A 184 7.53 -17.78 -24.12
C LEU A 184 8.84 -17.52 -23.34
N ARG A 185 8.98 -18.11 -22.14
CA ARG A 185 10.21 -18.00 -21.34
C ARG A 185 11.43 -18.55 -22.06
N LYS A 186 11.28 -19.66 -22.76
CA LYS A 186 12.35 -20.25 -23.55
C LYS A 186 12.74 -19.40 -24.75
N LEU A 187 11.74 -18.77 -25.40
CA LEU A 187 11.94 -17.89 -26.54
C LEU A 187 12.48 -16.52 -26.17
N ARG A 188 12.54 -16.15 -24.89
CA ARG A 188 13.02 -14.84 -24.40
C ARG A 188 14.40 -14.44 -24.94
N GLY A 189 15.28 -15.42 -25.18
CA GLY A 189 16.64 -15.18 -25.66
C GLY A 189 16.76 -15.01 -27.18
N VAL A 190 15.66 -15.12 -27.93
CA VAL A 190 15.66 -14.97 -29.38
C VAL A 190 15.68 -13.45 -29.71
N GLU A 191 16.74 -13.01 -30.41
CA GLU A 191 17.02 -11.58 -30.59
C GLU A 191 15.92 -10.78 -31.32
N ILE A 192 15.21 -11.43 -32.26
CA ILE A 192 14.13 -10.81 -33.01
C ILE A 192 12.84 -10.63 -32.21
N LEU A 193 12.74 -11.24 -31.04
CA LEU A 193 11.58 -11.15 -30.16
C LEU A 193 11.81 -10.14 -29.03
N SER A 194 10.83 -9.25 -28.82
CA SER A 194 10.92 -8.27 -27.72
C SER A 194 10.50 -8.88 -26.40
N ALA A 195 11.44 -9.09 -25.49
CA ALA A 195 11.18 -9.64 -24.15
C ALA A 195 10.44 -8.67 -23.21
N ALA A 196 10.29 -7.39 -23.56
CA ALA A 196 9.70 -6.37 -22.68
C ALA A 196 8.27 -6.68 -22.27
N LYS A 197 7.42 -7.13 -23.21
CA LYS A 197 6.03 -7.52 -22.93
C LYS A 197 5.93 -8.72 -21.99
N LEU A 198 6.79 -9.74 -22.19
CA LEU A 198 6.85 -10.90 -21.32
C LEU A 198 7.27 -10.51 -19.89
N THR A 199 8.30 -9.68 -19.78
CA THR A 199 8.76 -9.18 -18.48
C THR A 199 7.65 -8.43 -17.75
N LYS A 200 6.89 -7.60 -18.47
CA LYS A 200 5.74 -6.87 -17.90
C LYS A 200 4.63 -7.82 -17.43
N ILE A 201 4.29 -8.85 -18.20
CA ILE A 201 3.32 -9.88 -17.82
C ILE A 201 3.76 -10.59 -16.53
N GLU A 202 5.04 -10.99 -16.44
CA GLU A 202 5.58 -11.67 -15.26
C GLU A 202 5.60 -10.75 -14.02
N GLN A 203 5.91 -9.47 -14.18
CA GLN A 203 5.84 -8.49 -13.10
C GLN A 203 4.41 -8.27 -12.61
N ASP A 204 3.46 -8.08 -13.55
CA ASP A 204 2.06 -7.89 -13.21
C ASP A 204 1.51 -9.12 -12.47
N MET A 205 1.84 -10.33 -12.91
CA MET A 205 1.49 -11.58 -12.25
C MET A 205 2.11 -11.72 -10.85
N ALA A 206 3.36 -11.31 -10.68
CA ALA A 206 4.05 -11.33 -9.38
C ALA A 206 3.47 -10.31 -8.39
N ASN A 207 2.92 -9.21 -8.89
CA ASN A 207 2.28 -8.17 -8.07
C ASN A 207 0.92 -8.58 -7.52
N LEU A 208 0.27 -9.60 -8.09
CA LEU A 208 -0.97 -10.15 -7.58
C LEU A 208 -0.70 -10.99 -6.31
N LYS A 209 -0.90 -10.38 -5.15
CA LYS A 209 -0.69 -11.03 -3.85
C LYS A 209 -1.91 -11.87 -3.46
N VAL A 210 -1.64 -12.99 -2.80
CA VAL A 210 -2.66 -13.86 -2.20
C VAL A 210 -2.85 -13.47 -0.75
N CYS A 211 -4.09 -13.30 -0.32
CA CYS A 211 -4.41 -13.23 1.10
C CYS A 211 -5.93 -13.44 1.29
N TYR A 212 -6.30 -14.57 1.84
CA TYR A 212 -7.69 -14.97 2.11
C TYR A 212 -7.95 -15.29 3.59
N GLU A 213 -6.92 -15.17 4.43
CA GLU A 213 -6.99 -15.52 5.86
C GLU A 213 -7.53 -14.38 6.74
N LEU A 214 -7.52 -13.14 6.22
CA LEU A 214 -7.95 -11.98 6.98
C LEU A 214 -9.41 -12.07 7.42
N THR A 215 -9.64 -11.86 8.70
CA THR A 215 -10.98 -11.77 9.30
C THR A 215 -11.26 -10.37 9.86
N PRO A 216 -12.52 -9.93 9.91
CA PRO A 216 -12.87 -8.66 10.57
C PRO A 216 -12.49 -8.62 12.06
N THR A 217 -12.42 -9.78 12.71
CA THR A 217 -12.02 -9.87 14.12
C THR A 217 -10.57 -9.50 14.35
N GLU A 218 -9.67 -9.91 13.47
CA GLU A 218 -8.26 -9.54 13.55
C GLU A 218 -8.06 -8.03 13.38
N LEU A 219 -8.87 -7.41 12.52
CA LEU A 219 -8.85 -5.96 12.33
C LEU A 219 -9.34 -5.15 13.55
N LYS A 220 -9.94 -5.79 14.57
CA LYS A 220 -10.25 -5.09 15.83
C LYS A 220 -9.01 -4.73 16.64
N THR A 221 -7.92 -5.45 16.44
CA THR A 221 -6.66 -5.24 17.18
C THR A 221 -5.58 -4.55 16.34
N THR A 222 -5.66 -4.62 15.01
CA THR A 222 -4.71 -4.01 14.09
C THR A 222 -5.44 -3.27 12.96
N HIS A 223 -4.92 -2.13 12.55
CA HIS A 223 -5.52 -1.34 11.45
C HIS A 223 -5.10 -1.80 10.05
N ILE A 224 -4.19 -2.77 9.96
CA ILE A 224 -3.74 -3.38 8.70
C ILE A 224 -3.80 -4.89 8.78
N CYS A 225 -3.85 -5.57 7.63
CA CYS A 225 -3.84 -7.03 7.57
C CYS A 225 -2.55 -7.60 8.17
N PRO A 226 -2.61 -8.47 9.20
CA PRO A 226 -1.42 -9.07 9.80
C PRO A 226 -0.72 -10.07 8.87
N HIS A 227 -1.40 -10.61 7.86
CA HIS A 227 -0.87 -11.64 6.95
C HIS A 227 -0.11 -11.05 5.76
N CYS A 228 -0.63 -9.98 5.14
CA CYS A 228 -0.04 -9.43 3.92
C CYS A 228 0.37 -7.96 4.03
N HIS A 229 0.14 -7.33 5.17
CA HIS A 229 0.47 -5.93 5.47
C HIS A 229 -0.05 -4.92 4.41
N TYR A 230 -1.21 -5.25 3.78
CA TYR A 230 -1.84 -4.32 2.85
C TYR A 230 -2.21 -3.04 3.55
N ASN A 231 -1.90 -1.90 2.95
CA ASN A 231 -2.32 -0.58 3.41
C ASN A 231 -3.30 0.03 2.39
N LEU A 232 -4.37 0.66 2.85
CA LEU A 232 -5.37 1.32 1.98
C LEU A 232 -4.79 2.45 1.11
N GLY A 233 -3.67 3.06 1.53
CA GLY A 233 -2.94 4.05 0.74
C GLY A 233 -2.12 3.48 -0.41
N ASP A 234 -1.94 2.15 -0.49
CA ASP A 234 -1.13 1.50 -1.51
C ASP A 234 -1.82 1.56 -2.87
N GLN A 235 -1.08 1.97 -3.90
CA GLN A 235 -1.53 1.99 -5.30
C GLN A 235 -1.52 0.56 -5.89
N VAL A 236 -2.34 -0.32 -5.34
CA VAL A 236 -2.49 -1.70 -5.82
C VAL A 236 -3.73 -1.81 -6.70
N PRO A 237 -3.64 -2.35 -7.91
CA PRO A 237 -4.81 -2.53 -8.77
C PRO A 237 -5.77 -3.56 -8.18
N ASN A 238 -7.05 -3.47 -8.56
CA ASN A 238 -8.04 -4.49 -8.23
C ASN A 238 -7.67 -5.81 -8.93
N VAL A 239 -7.85 -6.94 -8.24
CA VAL A 239 -7.54 -8.27 -8.80
C VAL A 239 -8.64 -8.78 -9.73
N ALA A 240 -9.87 -8.27 -9.61
CA ALA A 240 -10.98 -8.62 -10.49
C ALA A 240 -10.60 -8.34 -11.96
N GLY A 241 -10.69 -9.36 -12.81
CA GLY A 241 -10.33 -9.28 -14.21
C GLY A 241 -8.83 -9.24 -14.53
N GLN A 242 -7.94 -9.11 -13.56
CA GLN A 242 -6.50 -9.10 -13.83
C GLN A 242 -5.98 -10.45 -14.34
N LEU A 243 -6.50 -11.54 -13.80
CA LEU A 243 -6.14 -12.89 -14.29
C LEU A 243 -6.64 -13.14 -15.70
N ASP A 244 -7.86 -12.70 -16.05
CA ASP A 244 -8.38 -12.77 -17.41
C ASP A 244 -7.53 -11.93 -18.37
N ASN A 245 -7.17 -10.73 -17.96
CA ASN A 245 -6.30 -9.87 -18.77
C ASN A 245 -4.91 -10.46 -18.98
N LEU A 246 -4.33 -11.08 -17.92
CA LEU A 246 -3.05 -11.76 -18.04
C LEU A 246 -3.10 -12.95 -18.99
N ASP A 247 -4.19 -13.75 -18.96
CA ASP A 247 -4.41 -14.88 -19.84
C ASP A 247 -4.45 -14.41 -21.30
N ILE A 248 -5.28 -13.41 -21.60
CA ILE A 248 -5.37 -12.80 -22.94
C ILE A 248 -4.00 -12.27 -23.40
N ARG A 249 -3.29 -11.54 -22.56
CA ARG A 249 -1.96 -10.98 -22.91
C ARG A 249 -0.90 -12.05 -23.16
N ILE A 250 -0.98 -13.19 -22.49
CA ILE A 250 -0.10 -14.33 -22.73
C ILE A 250 -0.38 -14.93 -24.12
N ASP A 251 -1.65 -15.13 -24.46
CA ASP A 251 -2.07 -15.66 -25.74
C ASP A 251 -1.77 -14.70 -26.89
N ASP A 252 -2.01 -13.41 -26.71
CA ASP A 252 -1.66 -12.36 -27.67
C ASP A 252 -0.15 -12.33 -27.96
N LEU A 253 0.67 -12.41 -26.89
CA LEU A 253 2.11 -12.43 -27.04
C LEU A 253 2.60 -13.69 -27.73
N MET A 254 1.99 -14.84 -27.42
CA MET A 254 2.29 -16.10 -28.12
C MET A 254 1.98 -15.99 -29.61
N THR A 255 0.83 -15.41 -29.96
CA THR A 255 0.40 -15.18 -31.34
C THR A 255 1.35 -14.21 -32.06
N GLU A 256 1.70 -13.09 -31.43
CA GLU A 256 2.63 -12.09 -31.96
C GLU A 256 4.01 -12.71 -32.24
N TRP A 257 4.54 -13.46 -31.29
CA TRP A 257 5.84 -14.08 -31.44
C TRP A 257 5.84 -15.20 -32.51
N THR A 258 4.76 -15.99 -32.54
CA THR A 258 4.56 -17.00 -33.58
C THR A 258 4.60 -16.35 -34.98
N GLN A 259 3.83 -15.29 -35.18
CA GLN A 259 3.77 -14.59 -36.46
C GLN A 259 5.11 -13.93 -36.83
N THR A 260 5.79 -13.34 -35.85
CA THR A 260 7.14 -12.75 -36.06
C THR A 260 8.13 -13.82 -36.52
N LEU A 261 8.14 -14.98 -35.88
CA LEU A 261 9.00 -16.10 -36.23
C LEU A 261 8.66 -16.64 -37.65
N LEU A 262 7.37 -16.87 -37.92
CA LEU A 262 6.94 -17.33 -39.25
C LEU A 262 7.35 -16.37 -40.36
N ASN A 263 7.07 -15.09 -40.19
CA ASN A 263 7.45 -14.07 -41.19
C ASN A 263 8.97 -14.00 -41.40
N THR A 264 9.74 -14.15 -40.31
CA THR A 264 11.20 -14.08 -40.38
C THR A 264 11.78 -15.33 -41.04
N ILE A 265 11.33 -16.52 -40.66
CA ILE A 265 11.85 -17.79 -41.18
C ILE A 265 11.43 -18.00 -42.64
N SER A 266 10.23 -17.58 -43.03
CA SER A 266 9.69 -17.70 -44.38
C SER A 266 10.30 -16.64 -45.37
N ASP A 267 11.10 -15.70 -44.90
CA ASP A 267 11.81 -14.77 -45.76
C ASP A 267 12.78 -15.55 -46.67
N PRO A 268 12.76 -15.39 -48.01
CA PRO A 268 13.55 -16.20 -48.92
C PRO A 268 15.07 -16.16 -48.64
N ILE A 269 15.57 -15.04 -48.13
CA ILE A 269 16.97 -14.91 -47.78
C ILE A 269 17.31 -15.72 -46.52
N VAL A 270 16.42 -15.74 -45.52
CA VAL A 270 16.61 -16.53 -44.30
C VAL A 270 16.43 -18.01 -44.60
N ALA A 271 15.43 -18.40 -45.36
CA ALA A 271 15.19 -19.77 -45.80
C ALA A 271 16.42 -20.35 -46.56
N SER A 272 17.14 -19.53 -47.33
CA SER A 272 18.37 -19.99 -47.98
C SER A 272 19.49 -20.43 -47.05
N GLN A 273 19.39 -20.11 -45.73
CA GLN A 273 20.35 -20.53 -44.71
C GLN A 273 20.00 -21.91 -44.06
N GLU A 274 18.95 -22.58 -44.50
CA GLU A 274 18.56 -23.91 -43.99
C GLU A 274 19.65 -24.96 -44.16
N GLU A 275 20.52 -24.82 -45.17
CA GLU A 275 21.69 -25.68 -45.41
C GLU A 275 22.67 -25.72 -44.21
N TYR A 276 22.64 -24.73 -43.33
CA TYR A 276 23.50 -24.65 -42.14
C TYR A 276 22.86 -25.29 -40.89
N LEU A 277 21.63 -25.79 -41.01
CA LEU A 277 20.93 -26.45 -39.89
C LEU A 277 21.32 -27.92 -39.82
N SER A 278 21.31 -28.50 -38.58
CA SER A 278 21.32 -29.95 -38.43
C SER A 278 19.95 -30.53 -38.86
N ALA A 279 19.92 -31.85 -39.14
CA ALA A 279 18.68 -32.50 -39.55
C ALA A 279 17.54 -32.36 -38.54
N GLU A 280 17.86 -32.36 -37.23
CA GLU A 280 16.88 -32.15 -36.15
C GLU A 280 16.40 -30.72 -36.12
N GLN A 281 17.27 -29.75 -36.33
CA GLN A 281 16.93 -28.32 -36.40
C GLN A 281 16.06 -28.03 -37.62
N GLN A 282 16.40 -28.54 -38.78
CA GLN A 282 15.64 -28.40 -40.01
C GLN A 282 14.23 -28.97 -39.85
N LYS A 283 14.13 -30.20 -39.33
CA LYS A 283 12.84 -30.82 -39.05
C LYS A 283 11.97 -29.96 -38.11
N ALA A 284 12.55 -29.39 -37.05
CA ALA A 284 11.81 -28.54 -36.11
C ALA A 284 11.29 -27.26 -36.78
N ILE A 285 12.05 -26.70 -37.72
CA ILE A 285 11.64 -25.51 -38.49
C ILE A 285 10.56 -25.89 -39.52
N ASP A 286 10.74 -26.99 -40.25
CA ASP A 286 9.76 -27.48 -41.27
C ASP A 286 8.41 -27.78 -40.60
N ASP A 287 8.41 -28.47 -39.46
CA ASP A 287 7.21 -28.77 -38.69
C ASP A 287 6.50 -27.47 -38.22
N PHE A 288 7.26 -26.48 -37.81
CA PHE A 288 6.74 -25.17 -37.43
C PHE A 288 6.11 -24.40 -38.60
N ILE A 289 6.81 -24.34 -39.76
CA ILE A 289 6.29 -23.68 -40.96
C ILE A 289 5.02 -24.38 -41.43
N ALA A 290 5.03 -25.71 -41.48
CA ALA A 290 3.90 -26.52 -41.92
C ALA A 290 2.65 -26.37 -41.05
N SER A 291 2.84 -26.28 -39.71
CA SER A 291 1.75 -26.14 -38.77
C SER A 291 1.25 -24.69 -38.61
N GLY A 292 2.10 -23.70 -38.90
CA GLY A 292 1.82 -22.29 -38.63
C GLY A 292 1.68 -21.94 -37.13
N THR A 293 2.04 -22.89 -36.25
CA THR A 293 1.90 -22.73 -34.79
C THR A 293 3.16 -23.21 -34.08
N LEU A 294 3.51 -22.55 -32.97
CA LEU A 294 4.62 -23.04 -32.15
C LEU A 294 4.31 -24.43 -31.60
N PRO A 295 5.31 -25.31 -31.46
CA PRO A 295 5.13 -26.62 -30.88
C PRO A 295 4.59 -26.53 -29.46
N LYS A 296 3.80 -27.51 -29.02
CA LYS A 296 3.29 -27.57 -27.63
C LYS A 296 4.39 -27.42 -26.59
N ARG A 297 5.60 -27.86 -26.91
CA ARG A 297 6.80 -27.68 -26.12
C ARG A 297 7.95 -27.30 -27.04
N VAL A 298 8.36 -26.05 -26.96
CA VAL A 298 9.55 -25.55 -27.65
C VAL A 298 10.76 -26.25 -27.07
N ASP A 299 11.54 -26.90 -27.93
CA ASP A 299 12.78 -27.61 -27.58
C ASP A 299 14.05 -26.82 -27.92
N ASP A 300 15.18 -27.35 -27.55
CA ASP A 300 16.46 -26.71 -27.76
C ASP A 300 16.89 -26.70 -29.24
N PHE A 301 16.42 -27.67 -30.05
CA PHE A 301 16.71 -27.69 -31.50
C PHE A 301 16.05 -26.51 -32.17
N PHE A 302 14.76 -26.29 -31.89
CA PHE A 302 14.01 -25.13 -32.41
C PHE A 302 14.66 -23.81 -31.99
N ILE A 303 15.01 -23.67 -30.69
CA ILE A 303 15.60 -22.42 -30.17
C ILE A 303 16.95 -22.13 -30.83
N LYS A 304 17.79 -23.17 -31.03
CA LYS A 304 19.12 -23.02 -31.64
C LYS A 304 19.07 -22.87 -33.18
N ALA A 305 18.00 -23.35 -33.82
CA ALA A 305 17.81 -23.18 -35.25
C ALA A 305 17.62 -21.71 -35.65
N ILE A 306 16.88 -20.93 -34.85
CA ILE A 306 16.56 -19.53 -35.15
C ILE A 306 17.84 -18.67 -35.28
N PRO A 307 18.76 -18.61 -34.29
CA PRO A 307 20.02 -17.89 -34.44
C PRO A 307 20.90 -18.42 -35.59
N ALA A 308 20.82 -19.75 -35.84
CA ALA A 308 21.61 -20.34 -36.96
C ALA A 308 21.09 -19.84 -38.31
N LEU A 309 19.77 -19.77 -38.52
CA LEU A 309 19.16 -19.17 -39.71
C LEU A 309 19.47 -17.67 -39.86
N LEU A 310 19.62 -16.97 -38.75
CA LEU A 310 19.91 -15.53 -38.71
C LEU A 310 21.44 -15.24 -38.74
N LYS A 311 22.27 -16.31 -38.79
CA LYS A 311 23.73 -16.14 -38.79
C LYS A 311 24.19 -15.43 -40.04
N GLY A 312 24.98 -14.37 -39.86
CA GLY A 312 25.45 -13.51 -40.95
C GLY A 312 24.57 -12.27 -41.21
N PHE A 313 23.43 -12.15 -40.52
CA PHE A 313 22.66 -10.91 -40.54
C PHE A 313 23.08 -9.99 -39.37
N GLU A 314 23.27 -8.71 -39.68
CA GLU A 314 23.54 -7.69 -38.67
C GLU A 314 22.21 -7.09 -38.16
N PRO A 315 21.81 -7.25 -36.91
CA PRO A 315 20.60 -6.65 -36.40
C PRO A 315 20.79 -5.13 -36.23
N VAL A 316 19.87 -4.35 -36.79
CA VAL A 316 19.75 -2.92 -36.57
C VAL A 316 18.56 -2.66 -35.67
N VAL A 317 18.83 -2.42 -34.39
CA VAL A 317 17.76 -2.10 -33.40
C VAL A 317 17.38 -0.65 -33.55
N VAL A 318 16.12 -0.39 -33.84
CA VAL A 318 15.51 0.94 -33.89
C VAL A 318 14.56 1.09 -32.71
N ASP A 319 14.77 2.14 -31.92
CA ASP A 319 13.86 2.48 -30.83
C ASP A 319 12.52 2.93 -31.41
N ALA A 320 11.43 2.27 -31.01
CA ALA A 320 10.07 2.55 -31.49
C ALA A 320 9.66 4.01 -31.20
N LYS A 321 10.06 4.53 -30.04
CA LYS A 321 9.74 5.90 -29.65
C LYS A 321 10.51 6.90 -30.52
N ASP A 322 11.81 6.68 -30.75
CA ASP A 322 12.61 7.54 -31.64
C ASP A 322 12.06 7.52 -33.07
N LEU A 323 11.66 6.34 -33.56
CA LEU A 323 11.05 6.22 -34.91
C LEU A 323 9.69 6.96 -34.95
N MET A 324 8.83 6.79 -33.95
CA MET A 324 7.54 7.49 -33.90
C MET A 324 7.71 8.99 -33.75
N ASP A 325 8.65 9.46 -32.93
CA ASP A 325 8.97 10.88 -32.77
C ASP A 325 9.46 11.52 -34.09
N LYS A 326 10.17 10.77 -34.91
CA LYS A 326 10.62 11.23 -36.25
C LYS A 326 9.46 11.24 -37.24
N LEU A 327 8.61 10.21 -37.23
CA LEU A 327 7.44 10.11 -38.10
C LEU A 327 6.39 11.19 -37.81
N THR A 328 6.13 11.49 -36.55
CA THR A 328 5.14 12.50 -36.11
C THR A 328 5.56 13.94 -36.46
N LYS A 329 6.86 14.18 -36.66
CA LYS A 329 7.39 15.48 -37.10
C LYS A 329 7.29 15.69 -38.62
N LEU A 330 6.91 14.68 -39.37
CA LEU A 330 6.71 14.80 -40.83
C LEU A 330 5.45 15.63 -41.10
N PRO A 331 5.48 16.58 -42.05
CA PRO A 331 4.28 17.29 -42.48
C PRO A 331 3.31 16.34 -43.18
N PRO A 332 2.02 16.66 -43.26
CA PRO A 332 1.08 15.92 -44.10
C PRO A 332 1.60 15.81 -45.54
N MET A 333 1.60 14.59 -46.10
CA MET A 333 2.14 14.31 -47.42
C MET A 333 1.37 13.15 -48.09
N ASP A 334 1.54 12.99 -49.40
CA ASP A 334 0.96 11.85 -50.10
C ASP A 334 1.74 10.55 -49.82
N GLU A 335 1.14 9.41 -50.21
CA GLU A 335 1.66 8.07 -49.94
C GLU A 335 3.09 7.87 -50.50
N VAL A 336 3.38 8.39 -51.71
CA VAL A 336 4.67 8.22 -52.36
C VAL A 336 5.76 8.97 -51.61
N SER A 337 5.49 10.22 -51.25
CA SER A 337 6.37 11.06 -50.45
C SER A 337 6.61 10.47 -49.06
N PHE A 338 5.57 9.90 -48.45
CA PHE A 338 5.69 9.24 -47.14
C PHE A 338 6.60 8.00 -47.23
N LYS A 339 6.42 7.14 -48.22
CA LYS A 339 7.28 5.97 -48.44
C LYS A 339 8.74 6.37 -48.66
N GLN A 340 8.96 7.43 -49.41
CA GLN A 340 10.31 7.95 -49.64
C GLN A 340 10.95 8.44 -48.33
N LYS A 341 10.23 9.20 -47.52
CA LYS A 341 10.71 9.68 -46.22
C LYS A 341 10.95 8.54 -45.22
N LEU A 342 10.11 7.55 -45.20
CA LEU A 342 10.32 6.35 -44.40
C LEU A 342 11.60 5.61 -44.80
N ASN A 343 11.83 5.45 -46.11
CA ASN A 343 13.06 4.84 -46.62
C ASN A 343 14.29 5.66 -46.25
N GLU A 344 14.23 7.00 -46.32
CA GLU A 344 15.32 7.88 -45.89
C GLU A 344 15.63 7.72 -44.41
N LEU A 345 14.60 7.61 -43.56
CA LEU A 345 14.75 7.35 -42.10
C LEU A 345 15.41 6.00 -41.85
N ILE A 346 14.97 4.96 -42.54
CA ILE A 346 15.54 3.61 -42.45
C ILE A 346 17.00 3.64 -42.90
N ALA A 347 17.31 4.27 -44.04
CA ALA A 347 18.67 4.44 -44.54
C ALA A 347 19.56 5.16 -43.53
N GLY A 348 19.01 6.08 -42.74
CA GLY A 348 19.71 6.76 -41.65
C GLY A 348 20.18 5.80 -40.55
N TYR A 349 19.35 4.81 -40.19
CA TYR A 349 19.69 3.78 -39.18
C TYR A 349 20.64 2.71 -39.72
N THR A 350 20.65 2.48 -41.02
CA THR A 350 21.45 1.45 -41.70
C THR A 350 22.74 1.96 -42.32
N LYS A 351 23.02 3.26 -42.21
CA LYS A 351 24.17 3.90 -42.83
C LYS A 351 25.48 3.24 -42.44
N GLY A 352 26.26 2.84 -43.49
CA GLY A 352 27.57 2.24 -43.30
C GLY A 352 27.55 0.72 -43.04
N LYS A 353 26.38 0.07 -43.19
CA LYS A 353 26.19 -1.37 -43.03
C LYS A 353 25.92 -2.02 -44.39
N ASP A 354 26.14 -3.33 -44.47
CA ASP A 354 25.93 -4.13 -45.71
C ASP A 354 24.41 -4.35 -45.90
N GLU A 355 23.81 -3.67 -46.87
CA GLU A 355 22.37 -3.69 -47.13
C GLU A 355 21.80 -5.11 -47.35
N GLY A 356 22.59 -6.04 -47.88
CA GLY A 356 22.18 -7.45 -48.10
C GLY A 356 22.12 -8.29 -46.84
N LYS A 357 22.63 -7.79 -45.71
CA LYS A 357 22.76 -8.57 -44.45
C LYS A 357 22.09 -7.89 -43.24
N LEU A 358 21.25 -6.91 -43.46
CA LEU A 358 20.62 -6.14 -42.40
C LEU A 358 19.25 -6.70 -42.01
N ARG A 359 18.98 -6.71 -40.72
CA ARG A 359 17.67 -6.94 -40.14
C ARG A 359 17.26 -5.79 -39.22
N ILE A 360 16.21 -5.10 -39.60
CA ILE A 360 15.69 -3.99 -38.77
C ILE A 360 14.73 -4.55 -37.71
N ILE A 361 15.05 -4.30 -36.47
CA ILE A 361 14.24 -4.71 -35.31
C ILE A 361 13.77 -3.43 -34.63
N VAL A 362 12.46 -3.20 -34.62
CA VAL A 362 11.85 -2.08 -33.89
C VAL A 362 11.50 -2.56 -32.46
N LYS A 363 12.08 -1.89 -31.46
CA LYS A 363 11.88 -2.25 -30.04
C LYS A 363 11.31 -1.07 -29.23
#